data_7b743d4ca0d83c1a1610c83cf0800a7a
#
_entry.id   7b743d4ca0d83c1a1610c83cf0800a7a
#
_cell.length_a   1.000
_cell.length_b   1.000
_cell.length_c   1.000
_cell.angle_alpha   90.00
_cell.angle_beta   90.00
_cell.angle_gamma   90.00
#
_symmetry.space_group_name_H-M   'P 1'
#
loop_
_entity.id
_entity.type
_entity.pdbx_description
1 polymer ?
#
loop_
_entity_poly.entity_id
_entity_poly.type
_entity_poly.pdbx_seq_one_letter_code
_entity_poly.pdbx_strand_id
1 'polypeptide(L)'
;INEYLKTGDIEIINYIMSNLRGTQSYTKNYYESIKNLYKYNKSLPEDRRLQLVGIDIEHQPLTARRYITSLLPKDEAPSELKEMIEHVKKISRNNYQKNCKEIIKILENNQESAKEYLGNNYDNFLFGVKNLSLSSGQLVREKHLINNFIEQYEKLPKGKYFGQLGGFHVSQSGLEDKDGYIPFAAYLQNNYKRTEGEVISISFEYENSNCYNPIGNEGYYIKNSFVDYTDAVYTTDIFPKDKKTTLFKLNYDRSMFLDKYNLCPYPYAKIYQYVVTISDSPSCEKYE
;
A
#
# COMPACT_ATOMS: atom_id res chain seq x y z
N ILE A 1 10.75 5.01 5.81
CA ILE A 1 11.47 4.76 4.53
C ILE A 1 12.00 6.07 3.95
N ASN A 2 11.24 7.15 3.90
CA ASN A 2 11.70 8.43 3.31
C ASN A 2 12.97 8.97 3.96
N GLU A 3 13.13 8.82 5.27
CA GLU A 3 14.37 9.21 5.96
C GLU A 3 15.57 8.33 5.52
N TYR A 4 15.35 7.03 5.35
CA TYR A 4 16.36 6.16 4.77
C TYR A 4 16.73 6.57 3.34
N LEU A 5 15.74 6.93 2.52
CA LEU A 5 15.99 7.38 1.14
C LEU A 5 16.79 8.69 1.06
N LYS A 6 16.79 9.49 2.12
CA LYS A 6 17.64 10.69 2.24
C LYS A 6 19.05 10.36 2.73
N THR A 7 19.15 9.62 3.82
CA THR A 7 20.39 9.46 4.60
C THR A 7 21.19 8.22 4.22
N GLY A 8 20.51 7.13 3.82
CA GLY A 8 21.10 5.81 3.68
C GLY A 8 21.45 5.13 5.00
N ASP A 9 20.92 5.64 6.12
CA ASP A 9 21.17 5.08 7.45
C ASP A 9 20.59 3.68 7.57
N ILE A 10 21.45 2.69 7.68
CA ILE A 10 21.11 1.27 7.71
C ILE A 10 20.26 0.89 8.93
N GLU A 11 20.38 1.62 10.04
CA GLU A 11 19.60 1.34 11.24
C GLU A 11 18.11 1.59 11.02
N ILE A 12 17.77 2.55 10.14
CA ILE A 12 16.38 2.83 9.77
C ILE A 12 15.78 1.62 9.05
N ILE A 13 16.48 1.05 8.05
CA ILE A 13 15.96 -0.10 7.31
C ILE A 13 15.92 -1.36 8.19
N ASN A 14 16.91 -1.56 9.07
CA ASN A 14 16.90 -2.66 10.04
C ASN A 14 15.69 -2.55 10.99
N TYR A 15 15.39 -1.35 11.46
CA TYR A 15 14.20 -1.09 12.27
C TYR A 15 12.90 -1.40 11.50
N ILE A 16 12.80 -0.98 10.24
CA ILE A 16 11.65 -1.30 9.38
C ILE A 16 11.49 -2.81 9.26
N MET A 17 12.56 -3.53 8.92
CA MET A 17 12.54 -4.98 8.78
C MET A 17 12.11 -5.68 10.07
N SER A 18 12.59 -5.22 11.23
CA SER A 18 12.17 -5.78 12.52
C SER A 18 10.65 -5.70 12.78
N ASN A 19 10.00 -4.65 12.27
CA ASN A 19 8.55 -4.46 12.37
C ASN A 19 7.76 -5.26 11.32
N LEU A 20 8.41 -5.74 10.26
CA LEU A 20 7.80 -6.56 9.21
C LEU A 20 7.85 -8.06 9.51
N ARG A 21 8.47 -8.48 10.63
CA ARG A 21 8.55 -9.90 11.02
C ARG A 21 7.16 -10.53 11.05
N GLY A 22 7.00 -11.67 10.38
CA GLY A 22 5.72 -12.37 10.26
C GLY A 22 4.80 -11.84 9.15
N THR A 23 5.26 -10.91 8.31
CA THR A 23 4.56 -10.46 7.11
C THR A 23 5.21 -11.01 5.83
N GLN A 24 4.49 -10.94 4.71
CA GLN A 24 5.02 -11.32 3.39
C GLN A 24 6.20 -10.45 2.95
N SER A 25 6.34 -9.25 3.49
CA SER A 25 7.43 -8.33 3.18
C SER A 25 8.71 -8.60 3.99
N TYR A 26 8.69 -9.56 4.93
CA TYR A 26 9.87 -9.91 5.72
C TYR A 26 10.82 -10.83 4.94
N THR A 27 11.37 -10.31 3.84
CA THR A 27 12.23 -11.05 2.91
C THR A 27 13.51 -10.29 2.59
N LYS A 28 14.60 -11.03 2.25
CA LYS A 28 15.85 -10.44 1.75
C LYS A 28 15.61 -9.61 0.49
N ASN A 29 14.73 -10.09 -0.39
CA ASN A 29 14.38 -9.41 -1.62
C ASN A 29 13.76 -8.02 -1.35
N TYR A 30 12.87 -7.91 -0.37
CA TYR A 30 12.30 -6.62 0.01
C TYR A 30 13.36 -5.68 0.60
N TYR A 31 14.20 -6.19 1.49
CA TYR A 31 15.34 -5.45 2.05
C TYR A 31 16.27 -4.90 0.96
N GLU A 32 16.70 -5.75 0.03
CA GLU A 32 17.57 -5.33 -1.09
C GLU A 32 16.84 -4.38 -2.05
N SER A 33 15.53 -4.54 -2.26
CA SER A 33 14.76 -3.61 -3.09
C SER A 33 14.75 -2.19 -2.51
N ILE A 34 14.61 -2.02 -1.20
CA ILE A 34 14.68 -0.71 -0.54
C ILE A 34 16.10 -0.12 -0.66
N LYS A 35 17.15 -0.94 -0.52
CA LYS A 35 18.54 -0.49 -0.71
C LYS A 35 18.81 -0.05 -2.15
N ASN A 36 18.28 -0.77 -3.13
CA ASN A 36 18.40 -0.40 -4.52
C ASN A 36 17.61 0.87 -4.85
N LEU A 37 16.44 1.05 -4.22
CA LEU A 37 15.67 2.28 -4.33
C LEU A 37 16.45 3.49 -3.79
N TYR A 38 17.15 3.34 -2.67
CA TYR A 38 18.06 4.38 -2.15
C TYR A 38 19.18 4.72 -3.13
N LYS A 39 19.87 3.69 -3.66
CA LYS A 39 20.96 3.91 -4.64
C LYS A 39 20.44 4.66 -5.88
N TYR A 40 19.30 4.24 -6.40
CA TYR A 40 18.66 4.91 -7.53
C TYR A 40 18.27 6.35 -7.16
N ASN A 41 17.64 6.56 -6.02
CA ASN A 41 17.21 7.87 -5.55
C ASN A 41 18.40 8.84 -5.39
N LYS A 42 19.52 8.33 -4.88
CA LYS A 42 20.77 9.10 -4.75
C LYS A 42 21.38 9.50 -6.10
N SER A 43 21.14 8.73 -7.16
CA SER A 43 21.60 9.06 -8.52
C SER A 43 20.77 10.12 -9.22
N LEU A 44 19.58 10.46 -8.67
CA LEU A 44 18.70 11.47 -9.23
C LEU A 44 19.02 12.88 -8.71
N PRO A 45 18.79 13.93 -9.53
CA PRO A 45 18.73 15.29 -9.05
C PRO A 45 17.75 15.44 -7.88
N GLU A 46 18.00 16.38 -6.99
CA GLU A 46 17.23 16.51 -5.75
C GLU A 46 15.73 16.72 -5.98
N ASP A 47 15.38 17.53 -6.96
CA ASP A 47 14.00 17.82 -7.39
C ASP A 47 13.29 16.64 -8.08
N ARG A 48 14.03 15.57 -8.41
CA ARG A 48 13.50 14.35 -9.03
C ARG A 48 13.54 13.13 -8.13
N ARG A 49 13.96 13.31 -6.88
CA ARG A 49 14.04 12.21 -5.92
C ARG A 49 12.66 11.66 -5.58
N LEU A 50 12.59 10.35 -5.50
CA LEU A 50 11.38 9.62 -5.16
C LEU A 50 11.03 9.83 -3.68
N GLN A 51 9.74 9.89 -3.42
CA GLN A 51 9.16 9.88 -2.08
C GLN A 51 8.12 8.76 -1.99
N LEU A 52 8.08 8.06 -0.87
CA LEU A 52 7.04 7.08 -0.59
C LEU A 52 5.92 7.75 0.20
N VAL A 53 4.70 7.43 -0.20
CA VAL A 53 3.48 7.95 0.43
C VAL A 53 2.62 6.78 0.86
N GLY A 54 2.29 6.72 2.13
CA GLY A 54 1.35 5.72 2.66
C GLY A 54 -0.08 6.16 2.41
N ILE A 55 -0.88 5.26 1.84
CA ILE A 55 -2.30 5.53 1.55
C ILE A 55 -3.25 4.52 2.19
N ASP A 56 -2.74 3.40 2.67
CA ASP A 56 -3.58 2.37 3.30
C ASP A 56 -3.90 2.70 4.77
N ILE A 57 -4.90 2.03 5.30
CA ILE A 57 -5.18 2.08 6.74
C ILE A 57 -4.16 1.24 7.50
N GLU A 58 -3.92 1.60 8.75
CA GLU A 58 -2.94 0.89 9.57
C GLU A 58 -3.51 -0.41 10.15
N HIS A 59 -2.82 -1.52 9.91
CA HIS A 59 -3.20 -2.85 10.39
C HIS A 59 -2.38 -3.31 11.60
N GLN A 60 -1.36 -2.55 12.01
CA GLN A 60 -0.43 -2.90 13.07
C GLN A 60 -0.47 -1.90 14.23
N PRO A 61 -1.47 -1.99 15.13
CA PRO A 61 -1.69 -0.96 16.16
C PRO A 61 -0.48 -0.67 17.05
N LEU A 62 0.35 -1.68 17.32
CA LEU A 62 1.55 -1.47 18.15
C LEU A 62 2.67 -0.75 17.39
N THR A 63 2.80 -1.00 16.10
CA THR A 63 3.75 -0.26 15.23
C THR A 63 3.28 1.18 15.05
N ALA A 64 1.99 1.38 14.78
CA ALA A 64 1.39 2.71 14.70
C ALA A 64 1.57 3.49 16.01
N ARG A 65 1.35 2.86 17.17
CA ARG A 65 1.58 3.50 18.47
C ARG A 65 3.01 4.00 18.61
N ARG A 66 4.00 3.18 18.22
CA ARG A 66 5.42 3.58 18.27
C ARG A 66 5.67 4.81 17.39
N TYR A 67 5.14 4.81 16.17
CA TYR A 67 5.24 5.94 15.27
C TYR A 67 4.56 7.19 15.85
N ILE A 68 3.30 7.09 16.28
CA ILE A 68 2.55 8.19 16.90
C ILE A 68 3.31 8.74 18.13
N THR A 69 3.85 7.83 18.97
CA THR A 69 4.65 8.23 20.14
C THR A 69 5.93 8.96 19.73
N SER A 70 6.58 8.56 18.62
CA SER A 70 7.83 9.22 18.16
C SER A 70 7.61 10.64 17.62
N LEU A 71 6.37 11.01 17.33
CA LEU A 71 5.99 12.35 16.91
C LEU A 71 5.72 13.30 18.08
N LEU A 72 5.61 12.77 19.30
CA LEU A 72 5.39 13.59 20.50
C LEU A 72 6.68 14.35 20.88
N PRO A 73 6.56 15.62 21.26
CA PRO A 73 7.67 16.36 21.86
C PRO A 73 8.19 15.69 23.13
N LYS A 74 9.42 15.99 23.48
CA LYS A 74 10.02 15.54 24.76
C LYS A 74 9.56 16.37 25.95
N ASP A 75 9.08 17.57 25.68
CA ASP A 75 8.58 18.51 26.68
C ASP A 75 7.28 18.02 27.30
N GLU A 76 6.97 18.48 28.49
CA GLU A 76 5.73 18.13 29.16
C GLU A 76 4.54 18.71 28.41
N ALA A 77 3.51 17.87 28.20
CA ALA A 77 2.31 18.29 27.49
C ALA A 77 1.52 19.33 28.36
N PRO A 78 0.91 20.34 27.69
CA PRO A 78 -0.06 21.23 28.34
C PRO A 78 -1.15 20.44 29.07
N SER A 79 -1.71 21.05 30.13
CA SER A 79 -2.69 20.38 31.01
C SER A 79 -3.86 19.76 30.24
N GLU A 80 -4.37 20.47 29.24
CA GLU A 80 -5.50 20.08 28.39
C GLU A 80 -5.15 18.95 27.41
N LEU A 81 -3.87 18.66 27.19
CA LEU A 81 -3.39 17.59 26.30
C LEU A 81 -2.84 16.38 27.07
N LYS A 82 -2.73 16.43 28.41
CA LYS A 82 -2.21 15.31 29.22
C LYS A 82 -3.02 14.02 28.99
N GLU A 83 -4.34 14.12 28.92
CA GLU A 83 -5.20 12.97 28.68
C GLU A 83 -4.96 12.34 27.29
N MET A 84 -4.67 13.16 26.27
CA MET A 84 -4.27 12.68 24.95
C MET A 84 -3.04 11.76 25.03
N ILE A 85 -2.01 12.19 25.78
CA ILE A 85 -0.79 11.38 25.99
C ILE A 85 -1.12 10.04 26.65
N GLU A 86 -2.00 10.06 27.66
CA GLU A 86 -2.42 8.81 28.33
C GLU A 86 -3.17 7.87 27.38
N HIS A 87 -4.02 8.40 26.47
CA HIS A 87 -4.65 7.60 25.45
C HIS A 87 -3.63 7.00 24.45
N VAL A 88 -2.60 7.75 24.03
CA VAL A 88 -1.53 7.23 23.18
C VAL A 88 -0.82 6.06 23.85
N LYS A 89 -0.46 6.16 25.13
CA LYS A 89 0.19 5.09 25.89
C LYS A 89 -0.68 3.83 26.01
N LYS A 90 -2.00 3.99 26.08
CA LYS A 90 -2.97 2.90 26.21
C LYS A 90 -3.31 2.19 24.89
N ILE A 91 -2.87 2.68 23.74
CA ILE A 91 -3.14 2.02 22.44
C ILE A 91 -2.60 0.58 22.46
N SER A 92 -3.49 -0.37 22.21
CA SER A 92 -3.20 -1.81 22.16
C SER A 92 -4.04 -2.48 21.05
N ARG A 93 -3.79 -3.76 20.78
CA ARG A 93 -4.55 -4.52 19.77
C ARG A 93 -6.06 -4.52 20.00
N ASN A 94 -6.49 -4.45 21.25
CA ASN A 94 -7.90 -4.62 21.62
C ASN A 94 -8.65 -3.29 21.82
N ASN A 95 -7.95 -2.16 21.86
CA ASN A 95 -8.58 -0.87 22.24
C ASN A 95 -8.12 0.32 21.39
N TYR A 96 -7.30 0.08 20.35
CA TYR A 96 -6.71 1.15 19.54
C TYR A 96 -7.76 2.11 18.96
N GLN A 97 -8.86 1.59 18.40
CA GLN A 97 -9.91 2.42 17.80
C GLN A 97 -10.55 3.36 18.83
N LYS A 98 -10.86 2.85 20.02
CA LYS A 98 -11.44 3.66 21.10
C LYS A 98 -10.46 4.77 21.52
N ASN A 99 -9.22 4.43 21.81
CA ASN A 99 -8.22 5.42 22.24
C ASN A 99 -7.96 6.47 21.15
N CYS A 100 -7.87 6.06 19.87
CA CYS A 100 -7.68 7.01 18.78
C CYS A 100 -8.86 7.97 18.62
N LYS A 101 -10.09 7.53 18.81
CA LYS A 101 -11.27 8.41 18.78
C LYS A 101 -11.23 9.45 19.91
N GLU A 102 -10.83 9.06 21.13
CA GLU A 102 -10.67 10.01 22.22
C GLU A 102 -9.55 11.01 21.95
N ILE A 103 -8.39 10.56 21.40
CA ILE A 103 -7.31 11.44 20.98
C ILE A 103 -7.81 12.48 19.97
N ILE A 104 -8.53 12.03 18.92
CA ILE A 104 -9.08 12.93 17.90
C ILE A 104 -9.96 14.00 18.54
N LYS A 105 -10.88 13.59 19.42
CA LYS A 105 -11.79 14.50 20.14
C LYS A 105 -11.03 15.54 20.98
N ILE A 106 -9.96 15.12 21.68
CA ILE A 106 -9.12 16.05 22.47
C ILE A 106 -8.43 17.04 21.54
N LEU A 107 -7.87 16.58 20.41
CA LEU A 107 -7.21 17.45 19.41
C LEU A 107 -8.18 18.46 18.80
N GLU A 108 -9.41 18.05 18.50
CA GLU A 108 -10.45 18.93 17.92
C GLU A 108 -10.87 20.00 18.93
N ASN A 109 -11.01 19.65 20.22
CA ASN A 109 -11.39 20.60 21.26
C ASN A 109 -10.26 21.57 21.66
N ASN A 110 -9.00 21.21 21.39
CA ASN A 110 -7.82 21.99 21.83
C ASN A 110 -6.86 22.22 20.64
N GLN A 111 -7.40 22.55 19.45
CA GLN A 111 -6.66 22.56 18.20
C GLN A 111 -5.43 23.45 18.22
N GLU A 112 -5.55 24.68 18.74
CA GLU A 112 -4.43 25.65 18.76
C GLU A 112 -3.32 25.17 19.70
N SER A 113 -3.65 24.77 20.92
CA SER A 113 -2.69 24.20 21.88
C SER A 113 -2.01 22.93 21.34
N ALA A 114 -2.76 22.09 20.63
CA ALA A 114 -2.23 20.88 20.01
C ALA A 114 -1.27 21.18 18.85
N LYS A 115 -1.57 22.20 18.00
CA LYS A 115 -0.65 22.64 16.95
C LYS A 115 0.64 23.24 17.52
N GLU A 116 0.51 24.06 18.55
CA GLU A 116 1.67 24.64 19.23
C GLU A 116 2.55 23.55 19.86
N TYR A 117 1.95 22.62 20.59
CA TYR A 117 2.66 21.54 21.27
C TYR A 117 3.33 20.56 20.30
N LEU A 118 2.61 20.09 19.27
CA LEU A 118 3.12 19.12 18.29
C LEU A 118 3.97 19.78 17.19
N GLY A 119 3.83 21.07 16.96
CA GLY A 119 4.58 21.82 15.97
C GLY A 119 4.48 21.18 14.58
N ASN A 120 5.61 21.03 13.92
CA ASN A 120 5.68 20.43 12.55
C ASN A 120 5.20 18.97 12.47
N ASN A 121 5.01 18.31 13.61
CA ASN A 121 4.51 16.94 13.67
C ASN A 121 2.98 16.86 13.72
N TYR A 122 2.26 17.98 13.89
CA TYR A 122 0.81 17.98 14.09
C TYR A 122 0.04 17.22 13.01
N ASP A 123 0.29 17.52 11.74
CA ASP A 123 -0.43 16.89 10.63
C ASP A 123 -0.14 15.38 10.53
N ASN A 124 1.11 14.99 10.72
CA ASN A 124 1.51 13.58 10.70
C ASN A 124 0.93 12.81 11.89
N PHE A 125 0.90 13.43 13.07
CA PHE A 125 0.29 12.86 14.27
C PHE A 125 -1.21 12.65 14.07
N LEU A 126 -1.93 13.69 13.64
CA LEU A 126 -3.35 13.64 13.39
C LEU A 126 -3.70 12.60 12.30
N PHE A 127 -2.94 12.57 11.21
CA PHE A 127 -3.11 11.58 10.14
C PHE A 127 -2.91 10.15 10.67
N GLY A 128 -1.85 9.90 11.42
CA GLY A 128 -1.57 8.58 12.01
C GLY A 128 -2.66 8.11 12.96
N VAL A 129 -3.16 9.01 13.82
CA VAL A 129 -4.25 8.69 14.76
C VAL A 129 -5.57 8.45 14.03
N LYS A 130 -5.92 9.31 13.06
CA LYS A 130 -7.13 9.13 12.22
C LYS A 130 -7.09 7.79 11.49
N ASN A 131 -5.98 7.49 10.83
CA ASN A 131 -5.82 6.26 10.07
C ASN A 131 -5.95 5.01 10.96
N LEU A 132 -5.34 5.03 12.14
CA LEU A 132 -5.45 3.94 13.11
C LEU A 132 -6.87 3.81 13.69
N SER A 133 -7.65 4.88 13.73
CA SER A 133 -9.02 4.86 14.23
C SER A 133 -10.01 4.16 13.29
N LEU A 134 -9.63 3.91 12.03
CA LEU A 134 -10.52 3.42 10.99
C LEU A 134 -10.86 1.93 11.16
N SER A 135 -11.99 1.53 10.58
CA SER A 135 -12.37 0.13 10.53
C SER A 135 -11.57 -0.62 9.45
N SER A 136 -11.20 -1.86 9.72
CA SER A 136 -10.49 -2.74 8.78
C SER A 136 -11.43 -3.53 7.85
N GLY A 137 -12.74 -3.27 7.86
CA GLY A 137 -13.67 -3.92 6.93
C GLY A 137 -13.31 -3.63 5.47
N GLN A 138 -13.37 -4.65 4.59
CA GLN A 138 -12.85 -4.56 3.22
C GLN A 138 -13.44 -3.39 2.41
N LEU A 139 -14.76 -3.23 2.42
CA LEU A 139 -15.44 -2.13 1.71
C LEU A 139 -15.07 -0.76 2.27
N VAL A 140 -14.98 -0.67 3.59
CA VAL A 140 -14.60 0.56 4.29
C VAL A 140 -13.14 0.90 4.01
N ARG A 141 -12.25 -0.10 3.92
CA ARG A 141 -10.84 0.09 3.60
C ARG A 141 -10.62 0.74 2.25
N GLU A 142 -11.37 0.31 1.21
CA GLU A 142 -11.21 0.89 -0.14
C GLU A 142 -11.55 2.38 -0.16
N LYS A 143 -12.63 2.77 0.47
CA LYS A 143 -13.01 4.17 0.62
C LYS A 143 -11.92 4.98 1.34
N HIS A 144 -11.27 4.38 2.34
CA HIS A 144 -10.18 5.04 3.05
C HIS A 144 -8.90 5.13 2.20
N LEU A 145 -8.58 4.09 1.41
CA LEU A 145 -7.49 4.14 0.43
C LEU A 145 -7.66 5.32 -0.53
N ILE A 146 -8.87 5.47 -1.08
CA ILE A 146 -9.22 6.57 -2.00
C ILE A 146 -9.05 7.92 -1.30
N ASN A 147 -9.64 8.09 -0.12
CA ASN A 147 -9.59 9.34 0.62
C ASN A 147 -8.15 9.71 1.02
N ASN A 148 -7.38 8.75 1.53
CA ASN A 148 -5.98 8.96 1.91
C ASN A 148 -5.13 9.34 0.69
N PHE A 149 -5.34 8.67 -0.45
CA PHE A 149 -4.65 9.03 -1.69
C PHE A 149 -4.95 10.46 -2.09
N ILE A 150 -6.24 10.85 -2.14
CA ILE A 150 -6.64 12.20 -2.52
C ILE A 150 -6.03 13.23 -1.57
N GLU A 151 -6.11 13.02 -0.26
CA GLU A 151 -5.53 13.92 0.73
C GLU A 151 -4.02 14.11 0.53
N GLN A 152 -3.29 13.04 0.25
CA GLN A 152 -1.84 13.11 0.01
C GLN A 152 -1.55 13.73 -1.37
N TYR A 153 -2.28 13.32 -2.40
CA TYR A 153 -2.09 13.81 -3.77
C TYR A 153 -2.29 15.33 -3.89
N GLU A 154 -3.24 15.90 -3.13
CA GLU A 154 -3.48 17.35 -3.13
C GLU A 154 -2.32 18.15 -2.49
N LYS A 155 -1.56 17.53 -1.59
CA LYS A 155 -0.41 18.14 -0.90
C LYS A 155 0.91 17.98 -1.66
N LEU A 156 0.99 17.02 -2.59
CA LEU A 156 2.21 16.67 -3.28
C LEU A 156 2.38 17.45 -4.58
N PRO A 157 3.64 17.66 -5.03
CA PRO A 157 3.91 18.24 -6.35
C PRO A 157 3.28 17.40 -7.46
N LYS A 158 2.96 18.05 -8.59
CA LYS A 158 2.57 17.32 -9.80
C LYS A 158 3.69 16.38 -10.23
N GLY A 159 3.34 15.12 -10.52
CA GLY A 159 4.32 14.11 -10.91
C GLY A 159 3.66 12.83 -11.36
N LYS A 160 4.48 11.81 -11.61
CA LYS A 160 4.04 10.43 -11.86
C LYS A 160 4.03 9.67 -10.54
N TYR A 161 2.97 8.92 -10.31
CA TYR A 161 2.81 8.10 -9.14
C TYR A 161 2.83 6.64 -9.54
N PHE A 162 3.46 5.81 -8.74
CA PHE A 162 3.48 4.37 -8.90
C PHE A 162 3.06 3.73 -7.57
N GLY A 163 2.15 2.76 -7.62
CA GLY A 163 1.69 2.01 -6.45
C GLY A 163 1.65 0.51 -6.72
N GLN A 164 2.01 -0.30 -5.73
CA GLN A 164 1.83 -1.74 -5.74
C GLN A 164 0.74 -2.10 -4.73
N LEU A 165 -0.36 -2.65 -5.24
CA LEU A 165 -1.54 -3.00 -4.47
C LEU A 165 -2.01 -4.40 -4.89
N GLY A 166 -2.88 -5.03 -4.08
CA GLY A 166 -3.52 -6.29 -4.48
C GLY A 166 -4.37 -6.11 -5.75
N GLY A 167 -4.46 -7.17 -6.57
CA GLY A 167 -5.08 -7.12 -7.91
C GLY A 167 -6.47 -6.51 -7.93
N PHE A 168 -7.27 -6.73 -6.89
CA PHE A 168 -8.60 -6.14 -6.76
C PHE A 168 -8.57 -4.59 -6.71
N HIS A 169 -7.65 -4.00 -5.94
CA HIS A 169 -7.53 -2.54 -5.80
C HIS A 169 -7.10 -1.84 -7.10
N VAL A 170 -6.41 -2.55 -7.98
CA VAL A 170 -5.92 -2.01 -9.26
C VAL A 170 -6.84 -2.34 -10.43
N SER A 171 -7.95 -3.02 -10.22
CA SER A 171 -8.99 -3.25 -11.23
C SER A 171 -9.62 -1.94 -11.66
N GLN A 172 -9.76 -1.72 -12.98
CA GLN A 172 -10.39 -0.52 -13.55
C GLN A 172 -11.83 -0.77 -14.03
N SER A 173 -12.25 -2.00 -14.14
CA SER A 173 -13.67 -2.24 -14.41
C SER A 173 -14.48 -1.97 -13.16
N GLY A 174 -15.55 -1.21 -13.32
CA GLY A 174 -16.56 -1.08 -12.29
C GLY A 174 -17.19 -2.44 -12.03
N LEU A 175 -16.62 -3.19 -11.13
CA LEU A 175 -17.39 -4.06 -10.30
C LEU A 175 -18.19 -3.11 -9.41
N GLU A 176 -19.22 -2.48 -9.97
CA GLU A 176 -20.31 -2.00 -9.15
C GLU A 176 -20.87 -3.27 -8.51
N ASP A 177 -20.29 -3.62 -7.39
CA ASP A 177 -20.87 -4.51 -6.43
C ASP A 177 -22.28 -3.93 -6.15
N LYS A 178 -23.23 -4.81 -5.90
CA LYS A 178 -24.59 -4.44 -5.47
C LYS A 178 -24.58 -3.49 -4.27
N ASP A 179 -23.46 -3.35 -3.60
CA ASP A 179 -23.20 -2.49 -2.44
C ASP A 179 -22.51 -1.15 -2.79
N GLY A 180 -22.36 -0.80 -4.09
CA GLY A 180 -21.75 0.47 -4.51
C GLY A 180 -20.23 0.54 -4.32
N TYR A 181 -19.55 -0.60 -4.31
CA TYR A 181 -18.11 -0.70 -4.14
C TYR A 181 -17.38 -0.42 -5.46
N ILE A 182 -16.48 0.56 -5.44
CA ILE A 182 -15.64 0.93 -6.58
C ILE A 182 -14.18 0.67 -6.22
N PRO A 183 -13.42 -0.17 -6.98
CA PRO A 183 -12.00 -0.36 -6.77
C PRO A 183 -11.23 0.96 -6.83
N PHE A 184 -10.14 1.05 -6.08
CA PHE A 184 -9.31 2.25 -5.99
C PHE A 184 -8.90 2.79 -7.37
N ALA A 185 -8.33 1.95 -8.25
CA ALA A 185 -7.93 2.38 -9.58
C ALA A 185 -9.12 2.78 -10.46
N ALA A 186 -10.27 2.08 -10.36
CA ALA A 186 -11.48 2.44 -11.08
C ALA A 186 -12.01 3.81 -10.63
N TYR A 187 -12.00 4.10 -9.33
CA TYR A 187 -12.39 5.40 -8.82
C TYR A 187 -11.47 6.52 -9.35
N LEU A 188 -10.15 6.32 -9.28
CA LEU A 188 -9.19 7.31 -9.78
C LEU A 188 -9.30 7.53 -11.30
N GLN A 189 -9.59 6.45 -12.06
CA GLN A 189 -9.72 6.50 -13.51
C GLN A 189 -10.98 7.25 -13.97
N ASN A 190 -12.10 7.09 -13.25
CA ASN A 190 -13.42 7.50 -13.76
C ASN A 190 -14.10 8.60 -12.94
N ASN A 191 -13.72 8.77 -11.67
CA ASN A 191 -14.44 9.65 -10.74
C ASN A 191 -13.60 10.78 -10.15
N TYR A 192 -12.27 10.67 -10.15
CA TYR A 192 -11.41 11.73 -9.63
C TYR A 192 -10.82 12.57 -10.77
N LYS A 193 -11.38 13.75 -11.00
CA LYS A 193 -11.09 14.63 -12.13
C LYS A 193 -9.60 14.88 -12.38
N ARG A 194 -8.74 14.84 -11.36
CA ARG A 194 -7.29 15.10 -11.51
C ARG A 194 -6.50 13.92 -12.07
N THR A 195 -7.06 12.72 -12.04
CA THR A 195 -6.45 11.50 -12.57
C THR A 195 -7.34 10.78 -13.59
N GLU A 196 -8.50 11.35 -13.89
CA GLU A 196 -9.44 10.81 -14.87
C GLU A 196 -8.75 10.59 -16.22
N GLY A 197 -8.84 9.38 -16.74
CA GLY A 197 -8.24 8.97 -18.01
C GLY A 197 -6.72 8.72 -17.95
N GLU A 198 -6.04 8.93 -16.80
CA GLU A 198 -4.58 8.87 -16.69
C GLU A 198 -4.06 7.71 -15.84
N VAL A 199 -4.93 6.82 -15.39
CA VAL A 199 -4.55 5.67 -14.57
C VAL A 199 -4.23 4.48 -15.45
N ILE A 200 -3.07 3.88 -15.21
CA ILE A 200 -2.63 2.63 -15.87
C ILE A 200 -2.57 1.53 -14.82
N SER A 201 -3.29 0.45 -15.07
CA SER A 201 -3.27 -0.76 -14.24
C SER A 201 -2.54 -1.89 -14.93
N ILE A 202 -1.63 -2.51 -14.18
CA ILE A 202 -0.80 -3.64 -14.61
C ILE A 202 -1.08 -4.82 -13.70
N SER A 203 -1.50 -5.95 -14.26
CA SER A 203 -1.60 -7.21 -13.52
C SER A 203 -0.30 -7.99 -13.60
N PHE A 204 -0.07 -8.83 -12.58
CA PHE A 204 1.03 -9.79 -12.56
C PHE A 204 0.45 -11.19 -12.47
N GLU A 205 0.82 -12.03 -13.43
CA GLU A 205 0.36 -13.41 -13.53
C GLU A 205 1.55 -14.37 -13.46
N TYR A 206 1.38 -15.47 -12.75
CA TYR A 206 2.47 -16.38 -12.42
C TYR A 206 2.17 -17.81 -12.87
N GLU A 207 3.14 -18.45 -13.50
CA GLU A 207 3.11 -19.87 -13.85
C GLU A 207 4.27 -20.60 -13.16
N ASN A 208 4.01 -21.77 -12.60
CA ASN A 208 5.02 -22.63 -11.97
C ASN A 208 5.98 -21.88 -11.03
N SER A 209 5.47 -20.89 -10.31
CA SER A 209 6.26 -19.99 -9.46
C SER A 209 6.06 -20.30 -7.99
N ASN A 210 7.07 -20.03 -7.19
CA ASN A 210 7.00 -20.20 -5.74
C ASN A 210 6.85 -18.85 -5.05
N CYS A 211 6.10 -18.79 -3.96
CA CYS A 211 6.03 -17.62 -3.12
C CYS A 211 6.43 -17.93 -1.66
N TYR A 212 6.98 -16.92 -1.01
CA TYR A 212 7.20 -16.97 0.42
C TYR A 212 5.92 -16.57 1.14
N ASN A 213 5.43 -17.44 2.03
CA ASN A 213 4.28 -17.13 2.87
C ASN A 213 4.65 -17.28 4.35
N PRO A 214 4.64 -16.18 5.10
CA PRO A 214 5.04 -16.16 6.50
C PRO A 214 3.90 -16.50 7.48
N ILE A 215 2.78 -17.08 7.02
CA ILE A 215 1.67 -17.44 7.93
C ILE A 215 2.15 -18.45 8.94
N GLY A 216 2.18 -18.05 10.19
CA GLY A 216 2.77 -18.81 11.30
C GLY A 216 4.15 -18.27 11.69
N ASN A 217 4.77 -18.88 12.71
CA ASN A 217 6.12 -18.48 13.16
C ASN A 217 7.23 -18.93 12.22
N GLU A 218 6.93 -19.86 11.31
CA GLU A 218 7.82 -20.37 10.29
C GLU A 218 7.24 -20.03 8.91
N GLY A 219 8.00 -19.29 8.11
CA GLY A 219 7.66 -19.08 6.71
C GLY A 219 7.70 -20.42 5.97
N TYR A 220 6.75 -20.66 5.11
CA TYR A 220 6.76 -21.82 4.22
C TYR A 220 6.62 -21.39 2.76
N TYR A 221 7.17 -22.22 1.88
CA TYR A 221 7.10 -21.97 0.46
C TYR A 221 5.83 -22.62 -0.10
N ILE A 222 4.98 -21.79 -0.74
CA ILE A 222 3.82 -22.27 -1.47
C ILE A 222 4.20 -22.31 -2.95
N LYS A 223 4.02 -23.46 -3.57
CA LYS A 223 4.07 -23.56 -5.02
C LYS A 223 2.80 -22.96 -5.58
N ASN A 224 2.89 -21.78 -6.14
CA ASN A 224 1.80 -21.19 -6.88
C ASN A 224 1.67 -21.93 -8.21
N SER A 225 0.69 -22.79 -8.33
CA SER A 225 0.07 -23.02 -9.61
C SER A 225 -0.83 -21.81 -9.85
N PHE A 226 -0.71 -21.20 -11.01
CA PHE A 226 -1.49 -20.08 -11.45
C PHE A 226 -2.94 -20.10 -10.95
N VAL A 227 -3.39 -19.01 -10.34
CA VAL A 227 -4.74 -18.89 -9.83
C VAL A 227 -5.66 -18.38 -10.91
N ASP A 228 -6.59 -19.21 -11.24
CA ASP A 228 -7.73 -19.16 -12.11
C ASP A 228 -8.58 -17.89 -12.06
N TYR A 229 -8.07 -16.78 -12.55
CA TYR A 229 -8.94 -15.71 -13.02
C TYR A 229 -9.04 -15.69 -14.56
N THR A 230 -8.21 -16.46 -15.22
CA THR A 230 -8.26 -16.68 -16.66
C THR A 230 -8.53 -18.15 -16.89
N ASP A 231 -9.52 -18.43 -17.69
CA ASP A 231 -9.85 -19.78 -18.12
C ASP A 231 -8.60 -20.46 -18.70
N ALA A 232 -8.45 -21.76 -18.53
CA ALA A 232 -7.30 -22.57 -18.92
C ALA A 232 -6.81 -22.36 -20.37
N VAL A 233 -7.63 -21.78 -21.21
CA VAL A 233 -7.31 -21.43 -22.61
C VAL A 233 -6.24 -20.32 -22.71
N TYR A 234 -6.15 -19.40 -21.73
CA TYR A 234 -5.15 -18.32 -21.77
C TYR A 234 -3.79 -18.69 -21.18
N THR A 235 -3.76 -19.70 -20.32
CA THR A 235 -2.54 -20.01 -19.56
C THR A 235 -1.39 -20.48 -20.47
N THR A 236 -1.70 -21.12 -21.60
CA THR A 236 -0.67 -21.62 -22.52
C THR A 236 -0.13 -20.53 -23.46
N ASP A 237 -0.94 -19.53 -23.78
CA ASP A 237 -0.58 -18.55 -24.81
C ASP A 237 0.05 -17.29 -24.25
N ILE A 238 -0.24 -16.94 -22.98
CA ILE A 238 0.34 -15.74 -22.33
C ILE A 238 1.65 -16.04 -21.60
N PHE A 239 2.05 -17.31 -21.43
CA PHE A 239 3.33 -17.70 -20.84
C PHE A 239 4.28 -18.24 -21.93
N PRO A 240 5.08 -17.38 -22.59
CA PRO A 240 6.02 -17.82 -23.60
C PRO A 240 7.05 -18.78 -23.01
N LYS A 241 7.23 -19.94 -23.62
CA LYS A 241 8.14 -20.99 -23.14
C LYS A 241 9.61 -20.61 -23.16
N ASP A 242 9.97 -19.64 -23.98
CA ASP A 242 11.33 -19.15 -24.18
C ASP A 242 11.69 -17.94 -23.28
N LYS A 243 10.73 -17.43 -22.51
CA LYS A 243 10.92 -16.22 -21.69
C LYS A 243 10.36 -16.39 -20.29
N LYS A 244 11.16 -16.01 -19.28
CA LYS A 244 10.76 -16.04 -17.88
C LYS A 244 9.84 -14.88 -17.51
N THR A 245 9.91 -13.78 -18.22
CA THR A 245 9.11 -12.59 -17.95
C THR A 245 8.72 -11.90 -19.25
N THR A 246 7.45 -11.61 -19.42
CA THR A 246 6.93 -10.91 -20.60
C THR A 246 5.88 -9.89 -20.21
N LEU A 247 5.95 -8.71 -20.83
CA LEU A 247 4.96 -7.65 -20.69
C LEU A 247 4.07 -7.64 -21.92
N PHE A 248 2.76 -7.77 -21.73
CA PHE A 248 1.76 -7.63 -22.76
C PHE A 248 0.95 -6.35 -22.57
N LYS A 249 0.69 -5.64 -23.67
CA LYS A 249 -0.35 -4.63 -23.74
C LYS A 249 -1.67 -5.30 -24.08
N LEU A 250 -2.72 -5.06 -23.33
CA LEU A 250 -4.00 -5.77 -23.44
C LEU A 250 -5.01 -5.05 -24.31
N ASN A 251 -5.04 -3.74 -24.25
CA ASN A 251 -6.09 -2.89 -24.84
C ASN A 251 -5.73 -2.36 -26.24
N TYR A 252 -5.28 -3.23 -27.14
CA TYR A 252 -5.07 -2.90 -28.56
C TYR A 252 -6.12 -3.54 -29.44
N ASP A 253 -6.31 -3.03 -30.65
CA ASP A 253 -7.27 -3.57 -31.63
C ASP A 253 -6.97 -5.05 -31.91
N ARG A 254 -8.00 -5.89 -31.87
CA ARG A 254 -7.92 -7.35 -32.03
C ARG A 254 -7.14 -8.07 -30.94
N SER A 255 -6.99 -7.48 -29.75
CA SER A 255 -6.43 -8.18 -28.62
C SER A 255 -7.30 -9.38 -28.22
N MET A 256 -6.68 -10.55 -28.03
CA MET A 256 -7.35 -11.74 -27.50
C MET A 256 -7.99 -11.51 -26.13
N PHE A 257 -7.52 -10.52 -25.38
CA PHE A 257 -8.02 -10.16 -24.05
C PHE A 257 -9.27 -9.26 -24.08
N LEU A 258 -9.79 -8.92 -25.26
CA LEU A 258 -11.03 -8.15 -25.40
C LEU A 258 -12.29 -9.04 -25.33
N ASP A 259 -12.14 -10.33 -25.50
CA ASP A 259 -13.27 -11.26 -25.47
C ASP A 259 -13.67 -11.65 -24.05
N LYS A 260 -14.96 -11.93 -23.84
CA LYS A 260 -15.46 -12.46 -22.57
C LYS A 260 -15.19 -13.96 -22.48
N TYR A 261 -14.56 -14.37 -21.38
CA TYR A 261 -14.44 -15.79 -21.05
C TYR A 261 -15.21 -16.14 -19.78
N ASN A 262 -15.57 -17.42 -19.65
CA ASN A 262 -16.66 -17.91 -18.80
C ASN A 262 -16.55 -17.66 -17.28
N LEU A 263 -15.39 -17.24 -16.76
CA LEU A 263 -15.20 -17.05 -15.33
C LEU A 263 -14.98 -15.57 -14.93
N CYS A 264 -14.62 -14.70 -15.87
CA CYS A 264 -14.53 -13.28 -15.62
C CYS A 264 -15.71 -12.58 -16.31
N PRO A 265 -16.60 -11.88 -15.57
CA PRO A 265 -17.76 -11.21 -16.17
C PRO A 265 -17.37 -10.06 -17.12
N TYR A 266 -16.09 -9.67 -17.10
CA TYR A 266 -15.54 -8.60 -17.93
C TYR A 266 -14.30 -9.08 -18.70
N PRO A 267 -14.10 -8.62 -19.95
CA PRO A 267 -12.86 -8.85 -20.65
C PRO A 267 -11.66 -8.35 -19.85
N TYR A 268 -10.59 -9.14 -19.77
CA TYR A 268 -9.39 -8.82 -18.98
C TYR A 268 -8.78 -7.46 -19.38
N ALA A 269 -8.83 -7.13 -20.69
CA ALA A 269 -8.39 -5.84 -21.22
C ALA A 269 -9.21 -4.63 -20.75
N LYS A 270 -10.41 -4.83 -20.18
CA LYS A 270 -11.21 -3.76 -19.56
C LYS A 270 -10.86 -3.56 -18.10
N ILE A 271 -10.19 -4.54 -17.48
CA ILE A 271 -9.79 -4.53 -16.08
C ILE A 271 -8.40 -3.94 -15.93
N TYR A 272 -7.48 -4.31 -16.85
CA TYR A 272 -6.08 -3.89 -16.85
C TYR A 272 -5.65 -3.45 -18.25
N GLN A 273 -4.68 -2.53 -18.34
CA GLN A 273 -4.09 -2.14 -19.62
C GLN A 273 -2.91 -3.03 -20.00
N TYR A 274 -2.23 -3.58 -19.00
CA TYR A 274 -1.07 -4.45 -19.21
C TYR A 274 -1.13 -5.65 -18.28
N VAL A 275 -0.44 -6.72 -18.69
CA VAL A 275 -0.13 -7.87 -17.85
C VAL A 275 1.36 -8.20 -17.96
N VAL A 276 1.97 -8.48 -16.82
CA VAL A 276 3.32 -9.06 -16.74
C VAL A 276 3.17 -10.53 -16.39
N THR A 277 3.59 -11.41 -17.27
CA THR A 277 3.64 -12.84 -16.99
C THR A 277 5.01 -13.26 -16.51
N ILE A 278 5.06 -14.11 -15.50
CA ILE A 278 6.29 -14.57 -14.85
C ILE A 278 6.21 -16.10 -14.72
N SER A 279 7.19 -16.80 -15.32
CA SER A 279 7.28 -18.27 -15.23
C SER A 279 8.51 -18.69 -14.42
N ASP A 280 8.37 -19.81 -13.70
CA ASP A 280 9.46 -20.47 -12.94
C ASP A 280 10.20 -19.53 -11.98
N SER A 281 9.49 -18.59 -11.35
CA SER A 281 10.09 -17.69 -10.37
C SER A 281 10.36 -18.43 -9.06
N PRO A 282 11.58 -18.36 -8.51
CA PRO A 282 11.85 -18.85 -7.17
C PRO A 282 11.11 -18.00 -6.12
N SER A 283 10.86 -18.59 -4.97
CA SER A 283 10.35 -17.82 -3.83
C SER A 283 11.38 -16.81 -3.31
N CYS A 284 10.87 -15.73 -2.72
CA CYS A 284 11.73 -14.84 -1.95
C CYS A 284 12.34 -15.55 -0.74
N GLU A 285 13.56 -15.19 -0.38
CA GLU A 285 14.23 -15.68 0.81
C GLU A 285 13.76 -14.90 2.05
N LYS A 286 13.57 -15.61 3.15
CA LYS A 286 13.28 -15.00 4.45
C LYS A 286 14.42 -14.06 4.85
N TYR A 287 14.09 -12.91 5.41
CA TYR A 287 15.04 -12.05 6.10
C TYR A 287 15.42 -12.66 7.45
N GLU A 288 16.72 -12.70 7.78
CA GLU A 288 17.25 -13.32 9.01
C GLU A 288 17.10 -12.40 10.23
#